data_ca449c41774a02f25ad5ba4be3947e09
#
_entry.id   ca449c41774a02f25ad5ba4be3947e09
#
_cell.length_a   1.000
_cell.length_b   1.000
_cell.length_c   1.000
_cell.angle_alpha   90.00
_cell.angle_beta   90.00
_cell.angle_gamma   90.00
#
_symmetry.space_group_name_H-M   'P 1'
#
loop_
_entity.id
_entity.type
_entity.pdbx_description
1 polymer ?
#
loop_
_entity_poly.entity_id
_entity_poly.type
_entity_poly.pdbx_seq_one_letter_code
_entity_poly.pdbx_strand_id
1 'polypeptide(L)'
;AGSLQPHGKPRRQGQRTAAVESEQVFCLLAMDTPKSFDAEAIRDQKVKLLKETKPISTDEVLLGQYTAANGKPGYKDDDTVPKDSNTPTFAAMVLHIDNDRWRGVPFIIKAGKALDEGKVDIRVQYKEPEQQMVAEVARNELVLRVQPDEAIYVKSNTKLPGQDSASVPAELDLTYSKRFKNMYIPEAYEALILDCIQGRHSNFVRDDELLASWAIFTPLLHAIDEGKVPYTTYPYGSCGPEKLNEFVAKFGYQYDKNYVWPETDVAKYADKI
;
A
#
# COMPACT_ATOMS: atom_id res chain seq x y z
N ALA A 1 -12.40 8.56 46.10
CA ALA A 1 -11.30 9.07 45.29
C ALA A 1 -10.56 7.86 44.72
N GLY A 2 -11.01 7.34 43.62
CA GLY A 2 -10.35 6.26 42.88
C GLY A 2 -9.53 6.84 41.76
N SER A 3 -8.22 6.70 41.81
CA SER A 3 -7.30 7.09 40.78
C SER A 3 -7.52 6.25 39.51
N LEU A 4 -8.06 6.87 38.47
CA LEU A 4 -8.06 6.33 37.11
C LEU A 4 -6.60 6.28 36.63
N GLN A 5 -6.03 5.10 36.57
CA GLN A 5 -4.76 4.87 35.90
C GLN A 5 -4.97 5.04 34.38
N PRO A 6 -4.11 5.79 33.68
CA PRO A 6 -4.18 5.91 32.22
C PRO A 6 -3.56 4.66 31.59
N HIS A 7 -4.36 3.61 31.41
CA HIS A 7 -3.97 2.44 30.63
C HIS A 7 -4.37 2.61 29.16
N GLY A 8 -3.56 3.35 28.44
CA GLY A 8 -3.62 3.42 26.99
C GLY A 8 -2.24 3.72 26.44
N LYS A 9 -1.47 2.66 26.13
CA LYS A 9 -0.15 2.86 25.52
C LYS A 9 -0.31 3.55 24.16
N PRO A 10 0.21 4.78 23.94
CA PRO A 10 0.00 5.56 22.71
C PRO A 10 0.54 4.90 21.42
N ARG A 11 1.21 3.77 21.53
CA ARG A 11 1.95 3.06 20.47
C ARG A 11 1.13 2.16 19.57
N ARG A 12 -0.03 1.66 20.05
CA ARG A 12 -0.93 0.82 19.24
C ARG A 12 -1.76 1.64 18.24
N GLN A 13 -1.85 2.94 18.45
CA GLN A 13 -2.66 3.82 17.62
C GLN A 13 -2.12 3.94 16.19
N GLY A 14 -0.79 4.05 15.98
CA GLY A 14 -0.20 4.16 14.65
C GLY A 14 -0.37 2.92 13.76
N GLN A 15 -0.36 1.71 14.33
CA GLN A 15 -0.62 0.47 13.59
C GLN A 15 -2.10 0.32 13.21
N ARG A 16 -2.98 0.68 14.13
CA ARG A 16 -4.43 0.68 13.90
C ARG A 16 -4.81 1.67 12.81
N THR A 17 -4.21 2.88 12.82
CA THR A 17 -4.43 3.90 11.80
C THR A 17 -3.97 3.43 10.43
N ALA A 18 -2.76 2.89 10.30
CA ALA A 18 -2.25 2.39 9.02
C ALA A 18 -3.10 1.23 8.44
N ALA A 19 -3.64 0.38 9.28
CA ALA A 19 -4.54 -0.70 8.85
C ALA A 19 -5.85 -0.13 8.27
N VAL A 20 -6.48 0.82 8.97
CA VAL A 20 -7.74 1.44 8.54
C VAL A 20 -7.55 2.30 7.28
N GLU A 21 -6.45 3.07 7.19
CA GLU A 21 -6.16 3.88 5.99
C GLU A 21 -5.93 2.98 4.76
N SER A 22 -5.17 1.91 4.91
CA SER A 22 -4.93 0.93 3.84
C SER A 22 -6.22 0.23 3.40
N GLU A 23 -7.12 -0.03 4.33
CA GLU A 23 -8.42 -0.66 4.07
C GLU A 23 -9.32 0.25 3.21
N GLN A 24 -9.35 1.57 3.44
CA GLN A 24 -10.13 2.51 2.62
C GLN A 24 -9.67 2.48 1.16
N VAL A 25 -8.37 2.51 0.94
CA VAL A 25 -7.76 2.40 -0.41
C VAL A 25 -8.10 1.05 -1.04
N PHE A 26 -8.00 -0.03 -0.29
CA PHE A 26 -8.34 -1.39 -0.72
C PHE A 26 -9.82 -1.49 -1.13
N CYS A 27 -10.74 -0.95 -0.31
CA CYS A 27 -12.16 -0.96 -0.60
C CYS A 27 -12.49 -0.20 -1.90
N LEU A 28 -11.97 1.02 -2.06
CA LEU A 28 -12.20 1.82 -3.27
C LEU A 28 -11.65 1.17 -4.53
N LEU A 29 -10.54 0.45 -4.42
CA LEU A 29 -9.94 -0.26 -5.55
C LEU A 29 -10.74 -1.51 -5.96
N ALA A 30 -11.23 -2.27 -4.98
CA ALA A 30 -11.69 -3.63 -5.20
C ALA A 30 -13.23 -3.79 -5.15
N MET A 31 -13.97 -2.84 -4.59
CA MET A 31 -15.44 -2.91 -4.51
C MET A 31 -16.12 -2.95 -5.87
N ASP A 32 -17.30 -3.50 -5.90
CA ASP A 32 -18.16 -3.40 -7.08
C ASP A 32 -18.62 -1.95 -7.29
N THR A 33 -18.96 -1.63 -8.54
CA THR A 33 -19.49 -0.31 -8.87
C THR A 33 -20.80 -0.06 -8.10
N PRO A 34 -20.90 1.00 -7.28
CA PRO A 34 -22.14 1.31 -6.58
C PRO A 34 -23.25 1.69 -7.57
N LYS A 35 -24.49 1.45 -7.20
CA LYS A 35 -25.65 1.75 -8.06
C LYS A 35 -25.88 3.25 -8.26
N SER A 36 -25.37 4.09 -7.34
CA SER A 36 -25.41 5.54 -7.39
C SER A 36 -24.22 6.13 -6.64
N PHE A 37 -24.00 7.43 -6.78
CA PHE A 37 -22.99 8.16 -5.99
C PHE A 37 -23.46 8.56 -4.57
N ASP A 38 -24.59 8.02 -4.11
CA ASP A 38 -25.06 8.24 -2.75
C ASP A 38 -24.09 7.61 -1.75
N ALA A 39 -23.91 8.28 -0.61
CA ALA A 39 -23.01 7.84 0.44
C ALA A 39 -23.29 6.41 0.90
N GLU A 40 -24.57 6.05 1.05
CA GLU A 40 -24.96 4.71 1.51
C GLU A 40 -24.69 3.65 0.45
N ALA A 41 -24.96 3.93 -0.83
CA ALA A 41 -24.65 3.00 -1.93
C ALA A 41 -23.15 2.68 -2.03
N ILE A 42 -22.28 3.69 -1.80
CA ILE A 42 -20.81 3.49 -1.78
C ILE A 42 -20.41 2.64 -0.56
N ARG A 43 -20.89 2.99 0.62
CA ARG A 43 -20.58 2.29 1.87
C ARG A 43 -21.05 0.85 1.87
N ASP A 44 -22.22 0.57 1.30
CA ASP A 44 -22.74 -0.79 1.17
C ASP A 44 -21.81 -1.68 0.31
N GLN A 45 -21.20 -1.14 -0.76
CA GLN A 45 -20.23 -1.89 -1.56
C GLN A 45 -18.93 -2.14 -0.81
N LYS A 46 -18.46 -1.18 -0.01
CA LYS A 46 -17.29 -1.39 0.85
C LYS A 46 -17.54 -2.48 1.90
N VAL A 47 -18.66 -2.41 2.60
CA VAL A 47 -19.04 -3.42 3.60
C VAL A 47 -19.22 -4.82 2.98
N LYS A 48 -19.82 -4.89 1.78
CA LYS A 48 -19.93 -6.15 1.05
C LYS A 48 -18.55 -6.76 0.78
N LEU A 49 -17.64 -5.97 0.21
CA LEU A 49 -16.27 -6.40 -0.06
C LEU A 49 -15.55 -6.90 1.19
N LEU A 50 -15.63 -6.13 2.27
CA LEU A 50 -14.96 -6.49 3.53
C LEU A 50 -15.49 -7.80 4.11
N LYS A 51 -16.78 -8.07 4.00
CA LYS A 51 -17.38 -9.36 4.43
C LYS A 51 -16.97 -10.54 3.55
N GLU A 52 -16.61 -10.28 2.29
CA GLU A 52 -16.08 -11.28 1.35
C GLU A 52 -14.55 -11.44 1.48
N THR A 53 -13.89 -10.58 2.27
CA THR A 53 -12.44 -10.63 2.49
C THR A 53 -12.11 -11.53 3.69
N LYS A 54 -11.18 -12.48 3.48
CA LYS A 54 -10.76 -13.41 4.52
C LYS A 54 -9.89 -12.74 5.58
N PRO A 55 -9.95 -13.17 6.84
CA PRO A 55 -8.96 -12.78 7.85
C PRO A 55 -7.54 -13.11 7.38
N ILE A 56 -6.59 -12.25 7.71
CA ILE A 56 -5.19 -12.40 7.29
C ILE A 56 -4.56 -13.61 7.98
N SER A 57 -3.96 -14.50 7.19
CA SER A 57 -3.16 -15.61 7.70
C SER A 57 -1.82 -15.12 8.24
N THR A 58 -1.38 -15.66 9.38
CA THR A 58 -0.06 -15.33 9.95
C THR A 58 1.10 -15.76 9.06
N ASP A 59 0.90 -16.74 8.17
CA ASP A 59 1.90 -17.21 7.20
C ASP A 59 2.05 -16.28 5.98
N GLU A 60 1.08 -15.39 5.80
CA GLU A 60 1.03 -14.41 4.69
C GLU A 60 1.34 -12.99 5.17
N VAL A 61 2.22 -12.90 6.17
CA VAL A 61 2.65 -11.63 6.77
C VAL A 61 4.16 -11.61 6.93
N LEU A 62 4.76 -10.48 6.56
CA LEU A 62 6.16 -10.15 6.83
C LEU A 62 6.19 -8.90 7.71
N LEU A 63 6.68 -9.04 8.93
CA LEU A 63 6.83 -7.92 9.86
C LEU A 63 8.28 -7.46 9.93
N GLY A 64 8.47 -6.15 10.19
CA GLY A 64 9.78 -5.57 10.36
C GLY A 64 9.83 -4.50 11.46
N GLN A 65 11.03 -4.27 12.00
CA GLN A 65 11.30 -3.19 12.93
C GLN A 65 12.59 -2.47 12.51
N TYR A 66 12.55 -1.14 12.34
CA TYR A 66 13.74 -0.42 11.87
C TYR A 66 14.79 -0.28 12.97
N THR A 67 16.04 -0.39 12.56
CA THR A 67 17.23 -0.19 13.37
C THR A 67 17.95 1.10 12.97
N ALA A 68 18.86 1.57 13.84
CA ALA A 68 19.65 2.75 13.55
C ALA A 68 20.46 2.58 12.26
N ALA A 69 20.42 3.59 11.40
CA ALA A 69 21.23 3.68 10.20
C ALA A 69 21.24 5.14 9.67
N ASN A 70 22.20 5.47 8.83
CA ASN A 70 22.32 6.80 8.18
C ASN A 70 22.29 7.99 9.18
N GLY A 71 22.85 7.80 10.38
CA GLY A 71 22.86 8.81 11.43
C GLY A 71 21.50 9.04 12.11
N LYS A 72 20.51 8.19 11.87
CA LYS A 72 19.19 8.22 12.50
C LYS A 72 19.03 7.09 13.49
N PRO A 73 18.35 7.32 14.65
CA PRO A 73 18.12 6.30 15.66
C PRO A 73 17.17 5.22 15.16
N GLY A 74 17.31 4.01 15.73
CA GLY A 74 16.36 2.92 15.52
C GLY A 74 15.10 3.09 16.37
N TYR A 75 14.10 2.25 16.12
CA TYR A 75 12.83 2.30 16.84
C TYR A 75 12.98 2.12 18.36
N LYS A 76 13.85 1.21 18.77
CA LYS A 76 14.10 0.93 20.20
C LYS A 76 15.10 1.93 20.86
N ASP A 77 15.71 2.80 20.09
CA ASP A 77 16.61 3.84 20.62
C ASP A 77 15.83 5.02 21.22
N ASP A 78 14.56 5.17 20.87
CA ASP A 78 13.65 6.14 21.48
C ASP A 78 13.40 5.75 22.96
N ASP A 79 13.65 6.67 23.89
CA ASP A 79 13.50 6.46 25.34
C ASP A 79 12.06 6.15 25.76
N THR A 80 11.09 6.52 24.95
CA THR A 80 9.68 6.22 25.17
C THR A 80 9.31 4.80 24.72
N VAL A 81 10.20 4.07 24.02
CA VAL A 81 9.98 2.70 23.54
C VAL A 81 10.57 1.68 24.52
N PRO A 82 9.79 0.71 25.10
CA PRO A 82 10.35 -0.41 25.85
C PRO A 82 11.36 -1.17 25.00
N LYS A 83 12.49 -1.53 25.60
CA LYS A 83 13.58 -2.25 24.91
C LYS A 83 13.16 -3.65 24.43
N ASP A 84 12.17 -4.24 25.10
CA ASP A 84 11.55 -5.54 24.77
C ASP A 84 10.36 -5.42 23.81
N SER A 85 10.06 -4.22 23.29
CA SER A 85 8.92 -4.00 22.38
C SER A 85 8.98 -4.89 21.15
N ASN A 86 7.91 -5.63 20.88
CA ASN A 86 7.69 -6.42 19.68
C ASN A 86 6.81 -5.70 18.64
N THR A 87 6.53 -4.40 18.84
CA THR A 87 5.69 -3.60 17.95
C THR A 87 6.35 -3.49 16.58
N PRO A 88 5.76 -4.00 15.49
CA PRO A 88 6.32 -3.84 14.16
C PRO A 88 6.19 -2.39 13.69
N THR A 89 7.19 -1.92 12.96
CA THR A 89 7.21 -0.63 12.29
C THR A 89 7.07 -0.76 10.77
N PHE A 90 7.03 -2.00 10.29
CA PHE A 90 6.78 -2.39 8.92
C PHE A 90 5.91 -3.64 8.90
N ALA A 91 4.95 -3.66 7.98
CA ALA A 91 4.18 -4.85 7.68
C ALA A 91 3.97 -4.94 6.16
N ALA A 92 4.21 -6.13 5.61
CA ALA A 92 3.67 -6.54 4.33
C ALA A 92 2.72 -7.72 4.59
N MET A 93 1.53 -7.67 4.04
CA MET A 93 0.49 -8.68 4.27
C MET A 93 -0.33 -8.89 3.01
N VAL A 94 -0.98 -10.05 2.91
CA VAL A 94 -1.80 -10.39 1.76
C VAL A 94 -3.26 -10.55 2.16
N LEU A 95 -4.14 -9.91 1.41
CA LEU A 95 -5.58 -10.06 1.52
C LEU A 95 -6.12 -10.89 0.37
N HIS A 96 -7.09 -11.74 0.65
CA HIS A 96 -7.80 -12.56 -0.33
C HIS A 96 -9.30 -12.29 -0.26
N ILE A 97 -9.89 -11.97 -1.40
CA ILE A 97 -11.33 -11.74 -1.55
C ILE A 97 -11.96 -13.01 -2.11
N ASP A 98 -12.95 -13.55 -1.41
CA ASP A 98 -13.65 -14.78 -1.82
C ASP A 98 -14.93 -14.47 -2.59
N ASN A 99 -14.76 -13.91 -3.78
CA ASN A 99 -15.85 -13.71 -4.73
C ASN A 99 -15.40 -14.05 -6.16
N ASP A 100 -16.34 -14.10 -7.10
CA ASP A 100 -16.05 -14.55 -8.47
C ASP A 100 -15.13 -13.59 -9.23
N ARG A 101 -15.13 -12.29 -8.88
CA ARG A 101 -14.30 -11.28 -9.53
C ARG A 101 -12.84 -11.38 -9.14
N TRP A 102 -12.55 -11.64 -7.86
CA TRP A 102 -11.22 -11.52 -7.30
C TRP A 102 -10.61 -12.84 -6.81
N ARG A 103 -11.33 -13.96 -6.95
CA ARG A 103 -10.81 -15.26 -6.53
C ARG A 103 -9.46 -15.57 -7.18
N GLY A 104 -8.45 -15.84 -6.34
CA GLY A 104 -7.10 -16.13 -6.77
C GLY A 104 -6.24 -14.90 -7.10
N VAL A 105 -6.74 -13.68 -6.86
CA VAL A 105 -5.96 -12.44 -6.97
C VAL A 105 -5.46 -12.04 -5.58
N PRO A 106 -4.15 -12.02 -5.34
CA PRO A 106 -3.59 -11.54 -4.08
C PRO A 106 -3.58 -10.00 -4.04
N PHE A 107 -4.00 -9.42 -2.92
CA PHE A 107 -3.88 -8.00 -2.64
C PHE A 107 -2.77 -7.81 -1.60
N ILE A 108 -1.61 -7.34 -2.04
CA ILE A 108 -0.45 -7.15 -1.18
C ILE A 108 -0.48 -5.72 -0.63
N ILE A 109 -0.65 -5.60 0.68
CA ILE A 109 -0.57 -4.32 1.39
C ILE A 109 0.81 -4.20 2.03
N LYS A 110 1.48 -3.08 1.78
CA LYS A 110 2.77 -2.74 2.38
C LYS A 110 2.69 -1.40 3.08
N ALA A 111 2.99 -1.35 4.35
CA ALA A 111 3.07 -0.11 5.13
C ALA A 111 4.29 -0.13 6.03
N GLY A 112 5.01 0.99 6.13
CA GLY A 112 6.22 1.04 6.94
C GLY A 112 6.62 2.46 7.31
N LYS A 113 7.41 2.56 8.37
CA LYS A 113 8.07 3.79 8.83
C LYS A 113 9.55 3.71 8.53
N ALA A 114 10.21 4.86 8.51
CA ALA A 114 11.65 4.95 8.30
C ALA A 114 12.12 4.23 7.00
N LEU A 115 11.30 4.28 5.96
CA LEU A 115 11.64 3.77 4.64
C LEU A 115 12.46 4.81 3.85
N ASP A 116 12.94 4.41 2.68
CA ASP A 116 13.70 5.22 1.74
C ASP A 116 12.94 6.44 1.21
N GLU A 117 11.63 6.29 1.02
CA GLU A 117 10.75 7.39 0.60
C GLU A 117 9.37 7.31 1.27
N GLY A 118 8.73 8.48 1.44
CA GLY A 118 7.35 8.58 1.90
C GLY A 118 6.41 8.70 0.72
N LYS A 119 5.67 7.64 0.40
CA LYS A 119 4.71 7.62 -0.70
C LYS A 119 3.52 6.73 -0.44
N VAL A 120 2.44 6.97 -1.16
CA VAL A 120 1.28 6.10 -1.25
C VAL A 120 1.00 5.80 -2.72
N ASP A 121 1.25 4.56 -3.12
CA ASP A 121 1.01 4.04 -4.47
C ASP A 121 0.07 2.84 -4.44
N ILE A 122 -0.82 2.77 -5.42
CA ILE A 122 -1.57 1.55 -5.75
C ILE A 122 -0.99 1.03 -7.06
N ARG A 123 -0.56 -0.23 -7.08
CA ARG A 123 0.05 -0.86 -8.26
C ARG A 123 -0.74 -2.08 -8.68
N VAL A 124 -1.28 -2.07 -9.88
CA VAL A 124 -1.91 -3.22 -10.51
C VAL A 124 -0.92 -3.79 -11.51
N GLN A 125 -0.25 -4.89 -11.12
CA GLN A 125 0.70 -5.57 -11.99
C GLN A 125 -0.04 -6.62 -12.81
N TYR A 126 0.04 -6.52 -14.14
CA TYR A 126 -0.59 -7.46 -15.03
C TYR A 126 0.18 -8.78 -15.08
N LYS A 127 -0.51 -9.87 -15.37
CA LYS A 127 0.12 -11.17 -15.60
C LYS A 127 1.00 -11.13 -16.84
N GLU A 128 2.02 -11.97 -16.87
CA GLU A 128 2.80 -12.19 -18.07
C GLU A 128 1.91 -12.80 -19.18
N PRO A 129 2.09 -12.36 -20.44
CA PRO A 129 1.43 -13.01 -21.56
C PRO A 129 1.92 -14.45 -21.68
N GLU A 130 1.04 -15.38 -22.09
CA GLU A 130 1.37 -16.79 -22.27
C GLU A 130 2.46 -17.02 -23.31
N GLN A 131 2.58 -16.10 -24.27
CA GLN A 131 3.64 -16.14 -25.30
C GLN A 131 4.42 -14.83 -25.25
N GLN A 132 5.66 -14.90 -24.84
CA GLN A 132 6.61 -13.80 -24.90
C GLN A 132 7.44 -13.92 -26.19
N MET A 133 7.31 -12.93 -27.08
CA MET A 133 8.16 -12.84 -28.27
C MET A 133 9.53 -12.18 -27.98
N VAL A 134 9.63 -11.47 -26.87
CA VAL A 134 10.85 -10.76 -26.44
C VAL A 134 11.20 -11.25 -25.03
N ALA A 135 12.41 -11.70 -24.83
CA ALA A 135 12.91 -12.14 -23.53
C ALA A 135 13.12 -10.92 -22.59
N GLU A 136 12.97 -11.16 -21.29
CA GLU A 136 13.32 -10.22 -20.21
C GLU A 136 12.63 -8.85 -20.26
N VAL A 137 11.36 -8.79 -20.64
CA VAL A 137 10.56 -7.56 -20.53
C VAL A 137 9.97 -7.41 -19.13
N ALA A 138 9.95 -6.19 -18.62
CA ALA A 138 9.29 -5.89 -17.35
C ALA A 138 7.78 -6.10 -17.46
N ARG A 139 7.12 -6.47 -16.37
CA ARG A 139 5.65 -6.57 -16.36
C ARG A 139 5.02 -5.21 -16.53
N ASN A 140 3.94 -5.17 -17.28
CA ASN A 140 3.12 -3.96 -17.39
C ASN A 140 2.42 -3.69 -16.06
N GLU A 141 2.30 -2.42 -15.70
CA GLU A 141 1.65 -1.96 -14.48
C GLU A 141 0.76 -0.76 -14.74
N LEU A 142 -0.42 -0.73 -14.11
CA LEU A 142 -1.15 0.50 -13.87
C LEU A 142 -0.80 0.99 -12.47
N VAL A 143 -0.37 2.23 -12.36
CA VAL A 143 -0.01 2.83 -11.07
C VAL A 143 -0.87 4.06 -10.82
N LEU A 144 -1.47 4.09 -9.62
CA LEU A 144 -2.19 5.24 -9.09
C LEU A 144 -1.35 5.77 -7.93
N ARG A 145 -0.63 6.86 -8.15
CA ARG A 145 0.10 7.55 -7.09
C ARG A 145 -0.82 8.53 -6.39
N VAL A 146 -1.06 8.29 -5.10
CA VAL A 146 -1.93 9.13 -4.29
C VAL A 146 -1.15 10.30 -3.71
N GLN A 147 0.10 10.06 -3.27
CA GLN A 147 1.01 11.12 -2.78
C GLN A 147 2.47 10.64 -2.76
N PRO A 148 3.47 11.54 -2.84
CA PRO A 148 3.35 12.90 -3.33
C PRO A 148 3.18 12.91 -4.86
N ASP A 149 2.86 14.08 -5.42
CA ASP A 149 2.77 14.30 -6.86
C ASP A 149 1.76 13.34 -7.52
N GLU A 150 0.49 13.53 -7.18
CA GLU A 150 -0.64 12.70 -7.63
C GLU A 150 -0.56 12.44 -9.14
N ALA A 151 -0.58 11.17 -9.50
CA ALA A 151 -0.46 10.75 -10.89
C ALA A 151 -1.16 9.41 -11.16
N ILE A 152 -1.61 9.25 -12.39
CA ILE A 152 -2.04 7.97 -12.94
C ILE A 152 -1.13 7.68 -14.12
N TYR A 153 -0.43 6.56 -14.11
CA TYR A 153 0.40 6.17 -15.23
C TYR A 153 0.35 4.68 -15.53
N VAL A 154 0.53 4.34 -16.80
CA VAL A 154 0.67 2.97 -17.25
C VAL A 154 2.12 2.77 -17.64
N LYS A 155 2.79 1.85 -16.95
CA LYS A 155 4.12 1.36 -17.32
C LYS A 155 3.92 0.24 -18.33
N SER A 156 4.52 0.36 -19.50
CA SER A 156 4.47 -0.65 -20.55
C SER A 156 5.82 -0.79 -21.24
N ASN A 157 6.02 -1.90 -21.94
CA ASN A 157 7.22 -2.09 -22.73
C ASN A 157 7.03 -1.51 -24.11
N THR A 158 7.94 -0.64 -24.51
CA THR A 158 7.92 0.06 -25.80
C THR A 158 9.18 -0.27 -26.58
N LYS A 159 9.03 -0.54 -27.87
CA LYS A 159 10.18 -0.74 -28.76
C LYS A 159 10.97 0.57 -28.88
N LEU A 160 12.30 0.48 -28.72
CA LEU A 160 13.18 1.61 -29.01
C LEU A 160 13.07 2.04 -30.49
N PRO A 161 13.11 3.35 -30.77
CA PRO A 161 13.23 3.83 -32.13
C PRO A 161 14.51 3.29 -32.79
N GLY A 162 14.41 2.75 -34.01
CA GLY A 162 15.53 2.18 -34.73
C GLY A 162 15.19 0.84 -35.36
N GLN A 163 16.21 0.16 -35.90
CA GLN A 163 16.06 -1.11 -36.61
C GLN A 163 16.07 -2.31 -35.62
N ASP A 164 16.65 -2.16 -34.45
CA ASP A 164 16.71 -3.19 -33.44
C ASP A 164 15.36 -3.47 -32.80
N SER A 165 15.18 -4.71 -32.32
CA SER A 165 13.96 -5.14 -31.63
C SER A 165 13.99 -4.94 -30.10
N ALA A 166 14.96 -4.16 -29.59
CA ALA A 166 15.09 -3.90 -28.16
C ALA A 166 13.84 -3.18 -27.60
N SER A 167 13.38 -3.64 -26.45
CA SER A 167 12.22 -3.10 -25.76
C SER A 167 12.65 -2.53 -24.40
N VAL A 168 12.08 -1.40 -24.05
CA VAL A 168 12.35 -0.70 -22.78
C VAL A 168 11.04 -0.34 -22.09
N PRO A 169 11.03 -0.29 -20.73
CA PRO A 169 9.90 0.26 -20.02
C PRO A 169 9.71 1.75 -20.36
N ALA A 170 8.49 2.14 -20.65
CA ALA A 170 8.08 3.53 -20.87
C ALA A 170 6.73 3.78 -20.22
N GLU A 171 6.43 5.03 -19.88
CA GLU A 171 5.21 5.43 -19.21
C GLU A 171 4.30 6.25 -20.11
N LEU A 172 2.99 5.99 -19.98
CA LEU A 172 1.94 6.90 -20.36
C LEU A 172 1.41 7.55 -19.09
N ASP A 173 1.80 8.81 -18.82
CA ASP A 173 1.53 9.45 -17.55
C ASP A 173 0.54 10.60 -17.61
N LEU A 174 -0.32 10.68 -16.58
CA LEU A 174 -1.15 11.82 -16.25
C LEU A 174 -0.74 12.31 -14.86
N THR A 175 0.17 13.27 -14.80
CA THR A 175 0.51 13.97 -13.55
C THR A 175 -0.45 15.13 -13.32
N TYR A 176 -1.15 15.16 -12.19
CA TYR A 176 -2.20 16.14 -11.89
C TYR A 176 -1.63 17.58 -11.86
N SER A 177 -0.52 17.81 -11.18
CA SER A 177 0.12 19.13 -11.09
C SER A 177 0.57 19.66 -12.46
N LYS A 178 0.97 18.78 -13.40
CA LYS A 178 1.33 19.17 -14.76
C LYS A 178 0.09 19.46 -15.63
N ARG A 179 -0.98 18.68 -15.45
CA ARG A 179 -2.20 18.79 -16.29
C ARG A 179 -3.12 19.90 -15.82
N PHE A 180 -3.25 20.10 -14.50
CA PHE A 180 -4.19 21.02 -13.87
C PHE A 180 -3.48 22.17 -13.14
N LYS A 181 -2.49 22.78 -13.80
CA LYS A 181 -1.57 23.79 -13.23
C LYS A 181 -2.23 24.96 -12.50
N ASN A 182 -3.45 25.31 -12.85
CA ASN A 182 -4.16 26.48 -12.31
C ASN A 182 -5.36 26.09 -11.44
N MET A 183 -5.52 24.81 -11.10
CA MET A 183 -6.59 24.36 -10.23
C MET A 183 -6.07 24.23 -8.79
N TYR A 184 -6.85 24.78 -7.86
CA TYR A 184 -6.61 24.53 -6.45
C TYR A 184 -7.07 23.12 -6.09
N ILE A 185 -6.15 22.33 -5.55
CA ILE A 185 -6.44 20.99 -5.02
C ILE A 185 -6.41 21.13 -3.49
N PRO A 186 -7.57 21.00 -2.80
CA PRO A 186 -7.59 21.12 -1.34
C PRO A 186 -6.84 19.98 -0.67
N GLU A 187 -6.21 20.25 0.46
CA GLU A 187 -5.64 19.19 1.28
C GLU A 187 -6.73 18.27 1.85
N ALA A 188 -6.36 17.01 2.14
CA ALA A 188 -7.31 15.99 2.57
C ALA A 188 -8.13 16.40 3.82
N TYR A 189 -7.49 16.99 4.82
CA TYR A 189 -8.18 17.46 6.03
C TYR A 189 -9.10 18.66 5.77
N GLU A 190 -8.70 19.56 4.90
CA GLU A 190 -9.53 20.68 4.46
C GLU A 190 -10.81 20.16 3.79
N ALA A 191 -10.68 19.22 2.86
CA ALA A 191 -11.80 18.59 2.18
C ALA A 191 -12.75 17.88 3.16
N LEU A 192 -12.20 17.10 4.12
CA LEU A 192 -13.00 16.40 5.13
C LEU A 192 -13.75 17.35 6.07
N ILE A 193 -13.12 18.45 6.51
CA ILE A 193 -13.77 19.45 7.37
C ILE A 193 -14.92 20.11 6.60
N LEU A 194 -14.71 20.45 5.33
CA LEU A 194 -15.73 21.03 4.48
C LEU A 194 -16.90 20.06 4.28
N ASP A 195 -16.64 18.79 4.04
CA ASP A 195 -17.67 17.75 3.93
C ASP A 195 -18.49 17.63 5.19
N CYS A 196 -17.84 17.68 6.37
CA CYS A 196 -18.52 17.66 7.66
C CYS A 196 -19.46 18.86 7.84
N ILE A 197 -19.00 20.09 7.52
CA ILE A 197 -19.81 21.31 7.61
C ILE A 197 -21.02 21.26 6.66
N GLN A 198 -20.83 20.64 5.47
CA GLN A 198 -21.88 20.52 4.45
C GLN A 198 -22.80 19.31 4.66
N GLY A 199 -22.58 18.52 5.73
CA GLY A 199 -23.36 17.32 6.00
C GLY A 199 -23.10 16.17 5.01
N ARG A 200 -22.03 16.23 4.22
CA ARG A 200 -21.62 15.15 3.34
C ARG A 200 -20.85 14.10 4.13
N HIS A 201 -21.20 12.84 4.00
CA HIS A 201 -20.61 11.77 4.79
C HIS A 201 -20.11 10.57 3.96
N SER A 202 -20.07 10.68 2.63
CA SER A 202 -19.58 9.63 1.73
C SER A 202 -18.12 9.25 1.96
N ASN A 203 -17.31 10.20 2.44
CA ASN A 203 -15.88 9.99 2.70
C ASN A 203 -15.58 9.57 4.14
N PHE A 204 -16.60 9.38 4.98
CA PHE A 204 -16.43 8.93 6.36
C PHE A 204 -16.80 7.46 6.50
N VAL A 205 -16.01 6.75 7.31
CA VAL A 205 -16.20 5.33 7.61
C VAL A 205 -17.50 5.15 8.41
N ARG A 206 -18.30 4.15 7.99
CA ARG A 206 -19.52 3.75 8.71
C ARG A 206 -19.16 2.69 9.77
N ASP A 207 -19.93 2.57 10.82
CA ASP A 207 -19.67 1.67 11.95
C ASP A 207 -19.61 0.18 11.54
N ASP A 208 -20.50 -0.27 10.65
CA ASP A 208 -20.48 -1.64 10.13
C ASP A 208 -19.28 -1.91 9.20
N GLU A 209 -18.83 -0.91 8.43
CA GLU A 209 -17.59 -0.95 7.66
C GLU A 209 -16.38 -1.12 8.59
N LEU A 210 -16.33 -0.32 9.66
CA LEU A 210 -15.28 -0.41 10.66
C LEU A 210 -15.24 -1.78 11.36
N LEU A 211 -16.40 -2.33 11.74
CA LEU A 211 -16.49 -3.65 12.36
C LEU A 211 -16.04 -4.77 11.42
N ALA A 212 -16.43 -4.70 10.14
CA ALA A 212 -16.01 -5.66 9.13
C ALA A 212 -14.49 -5.59 8.89
N SER A 213 -13.92 -4.39 8.84
CA SER A 213 -12.46 -4.19 8.75
C SER A 213 -11.74 -4.80 9.95
N TRP A 214 -12.18 -4.54 11.18
CA TRP A 214 -11.57 -5.14 12.36
C TRP A 214 -11.62 -6.65 12.37
N ALA A 215 -12.66 -7.27 11.83
CA ALA A 215 -12.74 -8.72 11.73
C ALA A 215 -11.60 -9.33 10.89
N ILE A 216 -11.09 -8.59 9.89
CA ILE A 216 -9.98 -9.02 9.03
C ILE A 216 -8.63 -8.93 9.77
N PHE A 217 -8.39 -7.81 10.49
CA PHE A 217 -7.08 -7.50 11.07
C PHE A 217 -6.90 -7.98 12.53
N THR A 218 -7.96 -8.04 13.32
CA THR A 218 -7.87 -8.33 14.76
C THR A 218 -7.20 -9.68 15.07
N PRO A 219 -7.48 -10.78 14.36
CA PRO A 219 -6.81 -12.05 14.62
C PRO A 219 -5.29 -11.96 14.47
N LEU A 220 -4.82 -11.25 13.44
CA LEU A 220 -3.40 -11.01 13.22
C LEU A 220 -2.79 -10.17 14.35
N LEU A 221 -3.46 -9.08 14.75
CA LEU A 221 -2.97 -8.20 15.82
C LEU A 221 -2.82 -8.96 17.15
N HIS A 222 -3.76 -9.84 17.47
CA HIS A 222 -3.66 -10.70 18.66
C HIS A 222 -2.47 -11.66 18.56
N ALA A 223 -2.26 -12.29 17.39
CA ALA A 223 -1.13 -13.18 17.17
C ALA A 223 0.24 -12.45 17.30
N ILE A 224 0.30 -11.19 16.87
CA ILE A 224 1.48 -10.33 17.04
C ILE A 224 1.70 -9.99 18.53
N ASP A 225 0.64 -9.59 19.23
CA ASP A 225 0.70 -9.27 20.66
C ASP A 225 1.16 -10.47 21.51
N GLU A 226 0.75 -11.67 21.13
CA GLU A 226 1.13 -12.94 21.75
C GLU A 226 2.54 -13.44 21.35
N GLY A 227 3.24 -12.71 20.47
CA GLY A 227 4.57 -13.07 19.98
C GLY A 227 4.60 -14.27 19.02
N LYS A 228 3.45 -14.67 18.47
CA LYS A 228 3.35 -15.80 17.54
C LYS A 228 3.83 -15.49 16.13
N VAL A 229 3.92 -14.21 15.76
CA VAL A 229 4.40 -13.75 14.44
C VAL A 229 5.79 -13.13 14.60
N PRO A 230 6.85 -13.74 14.08
CA PRO A 230 8.19 -13.19 14.17
C PRO A 230 8.33 -11.93 13.33
N TYR A 231 9.17 -11.00 13.76
CA TYR A 231 9.57 -9.86 12.95
C TYR A 231 11.07 -9.89 12.65
N THR A 232 11.45 -9.28 11.54
CA THR A 232 12.84 -9.06 11.14
C THR A 232 13.23 -7.61 11.36
N THR A 233 14.52 -7.28 11.26
CA THR A 233 14.98 -5.89 11.31
C THR A 233 15.27 -5.37 9.91
N TYR A 234 15.23 -4.04 9.75
CA TYR A 234 15.65 -3.33 8.54
C TYR A 234 16.32 -2.00 8.89
N PRO A 235 17.32 -1.54 8.13
CA PRO A 235 18.00 -0.27 8.38
C PRO A 235 17.08 0.92 8.13
N TYR A 236 17.19 1.98 8.93
CA TYR A 236 16.52 3.26 8.67
C TYR A 236 16.90 3.80 7.28
N GLY A 237 15.90 4.17 6.46
CA GLY A 237 16.09 4.68 5.11
C GLY A 237 16.27 3.59 4.05
N SER A 238 15.97 2.32 4.35
CA SER A 238 15.94 1.23 3.37
C SER A 238 14.54 1.01 2.79
N CYS A 239 14.42 0.18 1.75
CA CYS A 239 13.12 -0.21 1.16
C CYS A 239 12.29 -1.14 2.07
N GLY A 240 12.77 -1.48 3.28
CA GLY A 240 12.15 -2.41 4.22
C GLY A 240 12.99 -3.68 4.47
N PRO A 241 12.40 -4.73 5.06
CA PRO A 241 13.08 -5.98 5.33
C PRO A 241 13.69 -6.63 4.09
N GLU A 242 14.88 -7.22 4.22
CA GLU A 242 15.61 -7.87 3.11
C GLU A 242 14.77 -8.95 2.40
N LYS A 243 13.97 -9.69 3.16
CA LYS A 243 13.09 -10.74 2.63
C LYS A 243 11.83 -10.24 1.92
N LEU A 244 11.64 -8.92 1.79
CA LEU A 244 10.42 -8.37 1.19
C LEU A 244 10.23 -8.81 -0.27
N ASN A 245 11.29 -8.80 -1.07
CA ASN A 245 11.20 -9.20 -2.48
C ASN A 245 10.86 -10.69 -2.62
N GLU A 246 11.46 -11.55 -1.78
CA GLU A 246 11.14 -12.97 -1.74
C GLU A 246 9.67 -13.19 -1.29
N PHE A 247 9.22 -12.43 -0.28
CA PHE A 247 7.85 -12.51 0.22
C PHE A 247 6.84 -12.18 -0.87
N VAL A 248 6.96 -11.04 -1.55
CA VAL A 248 5.98 -10.63 -2.57
C VAL A 248 6.04 -11.51 -3.82
N ALA A 249 7.21 -12.07 -4.15
CA ALA A 249 7.38 -12.99 -5.26
C ALA A 249 6.59 -14.30 -5.09
N LYS A 250 6.39 -14.78 -3.85
CA LYS A 250 5.53 -15.95 -3.55
C LYS A 250 4.10 -15.75 -4.02
N PHE A 251 3.63 -14.49 -4.06
CA PHE A 251 2.30 -14.11 -4.50
C PHE A 251 2.27 -13.58 -5.93
N GLY A 252 3.37 -13.83 -6.67
CA GLY A 252 3.47 -13.51 -8.09
C GLY A 252 3.77 -12.06 -8.42
N TYR A 253 4.07 -11.19 -7.44
CA TYR A 253 4.50 -9.83 -7.70
C TYR A 253 6.01 -9.78 -7.97
N GLN A 254 6.43 -9.05 -9.00
CA GLN A 254 7.84 -8.88 -9.37
C GLN A 254 8.26 -7.42 -9.23
N TYR A 255 9.27 -7.19 -8.40
CA TYR A 255 9.88 -5.87 -8.26
C TYR A 255 10.84 -5.61 -9.42
N ASP A 256 10.63 -4.50 -10.13
CA ASP A 256 11.61 -3.99 -11.09
C ASP A 256 12.56 -3.03 -10.37
N LYS A 257 13.77 -3.52 -10.07
CA LYS A 257 14.79 -2.78 -9.32
C LYS A 257 15.40 -1.61 -10.12
N ASN A 258 15.26 -1.63 -11.43
CA ASN A 258 15.89 -0.67 -12.33
C ASN A 258 14.94 0.48 -12.72
N TYR A 259 13.69 0.41 -12.29
CA TYR A 259 12.68 1.36 -12.65
C TYR A 259 12.50 2.44 -11.58
N VAL A 260 12.67 3.71 -11.96
CA VAL A 260 12.43 4.90 -11.12
C VAL A 260 11.53 5.86 -11.88
N TRP A 261 10.35 6.16 -11.36
CA TRP A 261 9.44 7.17 -11.88
C TRP A 261 9.66 8.51 -11.13
N PRO A 262 9.59 9.69 -11.78
CA PRO A 262 9.31 9.96 -13.19
C PRO A 262 10.55 10.03 -14.11
N GLU A 263 11.69 9.60 -13.63
CA GLU A 263 12.98 9.76 -14.33
C GLU A 263 13.43 8.49 -15.03
N THR A 264 12.54 7.82 -15.78
CA THR A 264 13.02 6.76 -16.65
C THR A 264 13.82 7.41 -17.79
N ASP A 265 15.11 7.62 -17.52
CA ASP A 265 16.04 8.03 -18.55
C ASP A 265 16.23 6.87 -19.53
N VAL A 266 15.52 6.97 -20.66
CA VAL A 266 15.59 5.97 -21.73
C VAL A 266 17.03 5.81 -22.24
N ALA A 267 17.90 6.81 -22.05
CA ALA A 267 19.32 6.74 -22.38
C ALA A 267 20.06 5.66 -21.59
N LYS A 268 19.63 5.32 -20.37
CA LYS A 268 20.21 4.21 -19.59
C LYS A 268 20.06 2.83 -20.24
N TYR A 269 19.14 2.70 -21.16
CA TYR A 269 18.90 1.47 -21.91
C TYR A 269 19.62 1.47 -23.26
N ALA A 270 20.10 2.62 -23.73
CA ALA A 270 20.84 2.72 -24.99
C ALA A 270 22.21 2.01 -24.95
N ASP A 271 22.81 1.88 -23.76
CA ASP A 271 24.10 1.18 -23.57
C ASP A 271 23.96 -0.37 -23.57
N LYS A 272 22.74 -0.89 -23.70
CA LYS A 272 22.47 -2.33 -23.79
C LYS A 272 22.18 -2.83 -25.22
N ILE A 273 22.36 -1.96 -26.20
CA ILE A 273 22.18 -2.23 -27.64
C ILE A 273 23.52 -2.54 -28.33
#